data_33c6c67960c723793996266caf8508d0
#
_entry.id   33c6c67960c723793996266caf8508d0
#
_cell.length_a   1.000
_cell.length_b   1.000
_cell.length_c   1.000
_cell.angle_alpha   90.00
_cell.angle_beta   90.00
_cell.angle_gamma   90.00
#
_symmetry.space_group_name_H-M   'P 1'
#
loop_
_entity.id
_entity.type
_entity.pdbx_description
1 polymer ?
#
loop_
_entity_poly.entity_id
_entity_poly.type
_entity_poly.pdbx_seq_one_letter_code
_entity_poly.pdbx_strand_id
1 'polypeptide(L)'
;SIEGEFERIINTDEKEFACLTIAGREIRLEPGILAKLSTQLEENNVNIESASTGMDSVSFFVEEDEADAANQALHDLVLEKEKISSVTVDDEIGVIRVAGGKLPDRPGMVRDIVDPLAEANINLHEIVTSASSVIVFVSYDVREKALKIVQENKGE
;
A
#
# COMPACT_ATOMS: atom_id res chain seq x y z
N SER A 1 -29.22 -11.97 10.45
CA SER A 1 -29.70 -10.64 10.08
C SER A 1 -28.85 -10.08 8.94
N ILE A 2 -29.40 -9.10 8.26
CA ILE A 2 -28.71 -8.40 7.18
C ILE A 2 -27.44 -7.71 7.69
N GLU A 3 -27.38 -7.34 8.93
CA GLU A 3 -26.21 -6.74 9.56
C GLU A 3 -25.00 -7.68 9.60
N GLY A 4 -25.22 -8.98 9.74
CA GLY A 4 -24.13 -9.96 9.72
C GLY A 4 -23.43 -10.07 8.37
N GLU A 5 -24.12 -9.73 7.27
CA GLU A 5 -23.55 -9.75 5.94
C GLU A 5 -22.55 -8.62 5.71
N PHE A 6 -22.58 -7.58 6.55
CA PHE A 6 -21.71 -6.43 6.47
C PHE A 6 -20.62 -6.41 7.55
N GLU A 7 -20.43 -7.54 8.23
CA GLU A 7 -19.41 -7.65 9.25
C GLU A 7 -18.01 -7.46 8.66
N ARG A 8 -17.17 -6.72 9.36
CA ARG A 8 -15.82 -6.45 8.89
C ARG A 8 -14.93 -7.67 9.02
N ILE A 9 -14.15 -7.91 7.99
CA ILE A 9 -13.08 -8.89 7.98
C ILE A 9 -11.78 -8.13 8.12
N ILE A 10 -11.04 -8.38 9.20
CA ILE A 10 -9.78 -7.72 9.49
C ILE A 10 -8.71 -8.79 9.59
N ASN A 11 -7.74 -8.75 8.69
CA ASN A 11 -6.67 -9.75 8.66
C ASN A 11 -5.33 -9.14 8.30
N THR A 12 -4.28 -9.92 8.50
CA THR A 12 -2.93 -9.61 8.05
C THR A 12 -2.45 -10.71 7.11
N ASP A 13 -1.42 -10.40 6.35
CA ASP A 13 -0.75 -11.37 5.49
C ASP A 13 0.52 -11.85 6.20
N GLU A 14 0.84 -13.13 6.09
CA GLU A 14 2.09 -13.69 6.64
C GLU A 14 3.30 -13.28 5.81
N LYS A 15 3.07 -12.88 4.57
CA LYS A 15 4.14 -12.47 3.67
C LYS A 15 4.60 -11.05 3.98
N GLU A 16 5.89 -10.83 3.77
CA GLU A 16 6.45 -9.51 3.77
C GLU A 16 6.25 -8.85 2.40
N PHE A 17 6.13 -7.54 2.41
CA PHE A 17 6.01 -6.72 1.21
C PHE A 17 7.15 -5.72 1.15
N ALA A 18 7.37 -5.20 -0.03
CA ALA A 18 8.31 -4.11 -0.27
C ALA A 18 7.58 -2.98 -0.98
N CYS A 19 7.99 -1.76 -0.70
CA CYS A 19 7.51 -0.57 -1.38
C CYS A 19 8.63 -0.03 -2.26
N LEU A 20 8.36 0.05 -3.55
CA LEU A 20 9.29 0.69 -4.50
C LEU A 20 8.74 2.07 -4.81
N THR A 21 9.53 3.09 -4.52
CA THR A 21 9.13 4.48 -4.77
C THR A 21 9.97 5.06 -5.89
N ILE A 22 9.28 5.49 -6.94
CA ILE A 22 9.89 6.14 -8.09
C ILE A 22 9.65 7.63 -7.91
N ALA A 23 10.74 8.37 -7.74
CA ALA A 23 10.68 9.81 -7.57
C ALA A 23 11.11 10.52 -8.85
N GLY A 24 10.43 11.60 -9.14
CA GLY A 24 10.75 12.43 -10.29
C GLY A 24 9.98 13.73 -10.23
N ARG A 25 10.61 14.82 -10.62
CA ARG A 25 9.98 16.13 -10.59
C ARG A 25 8.73 16.13 -11.48
N GLU A 26 7.58 16.42 -10.86
CA GLU A 26 6.28 16.46 -11.54
C GLU A 26 5.94 15.17 -12.27
N ILE A 27 6.38 14.02 -11.75
CA ILE A 27 6.20 12.71 -12.38
C ILE A 27 4.73 12.40 -12.68
N ARG A 28 3.82 12.82 -11.82
CA ARG A 28 2.38 12.58 -12.01
C ARG A 28 1.80 13.30 -13.23
N LEU A 29 2.47 14.33 -13.70
CA LEU A 29 2.05 15.11 -14.87
C LEU A 29 2.54 14.52 -16.18
N GLU A 30 3.40 13.50 -16.11
CA GLU A 30 3.86 12.80 -17.30
C GLU A 30 2.75 11.88 -17.82
N PRO A 31 2.20 12.16 -19.01
CA PRO A 31 1.11 11.30 -19.54
C PRO A 31 1.55 9.85 -19.67
N GLY A 32 0.73 8.94 -19.14
CA GLY A 32 0.95 7.52 -19.26
C GLY A 32 2.08 6.95 -18.42
N ILE A 33 2.68 7.73 -17.49
CA ILE A 33 3.80 7.23 -16.69
C ILE A 33 3.39 6.04 -15.83
N LEU A 34 2.25 6.12 -15.16
CA LEU A 34 1.78 5.03 -14.33
C LEU A 34 1.55 3.76 -15.15
N ALA A 35 0.97 3.90 -16.33
CA ALA A 35 0.75 2.77 -17.24
C ALA A 35 2.08 2.14 -17.68
N LYS A 36 3.08 2.95 -18.01
CA LYS A 36 4.40 2.44 -18.41
C LYS A 36 5.09 1.70 -17.28
N LEU A 37 5.07 2.28 -16.08
CA LEU A 37 5.67 1.65 -14.90
C LEU A 37 4.97 0.34 -14.57
N SER A 38 3.65 0.34 -14.56
CA SER A 38 2.85 -0.86 -14.30
C SER A 38 3.09 -1.95 -15.34
N THR A 39 3.11 -1.57 -16.61
CA THR A 39 3.37 -2.51 -17.72
C THR A 39 4.75 -3.13 -17.59
N GLN A 40 5.76 -2.32 -17.25
CA GLN A 40 7.12 -2.81 -17.07
C GLN A 40 7.20 -3.85 -15.95
N LEU A 41 6.51 -3.61 -14.85
CA LEU A 41 6.45 -4.57 -13.75
C LEU A 41 5.75 -5.86 -14.17
N GLU A 42 4.60 -5.74 -14.79
CA GLU A 42 3.82 -6.90 -15.24
C GLU A 42 4.56 -7.75 -16.27
N GLU A 43 5.25 -7.13 -17.22
CA GLU A 43 6.06 -7.82 -18.23
C GLU A 43 7.25 -8.58 -17.60
N ASN A 44 7.68 -8.17 -16.42
CA ASN A 44 8.71 -8.85 -15.65
C ASN A 44 8.14 -9.79 -14.59
N ASN A 45 6.87 -10.15 -14.72
CA ASN A 45 6.16 -11.09 -13.84
C ASN A 45 6.06 -10.63 -12.38
N VAL A 46 6.04 -9.32 -12.16
CA VAL A 46 5.85 -8.76 -10.83
C VAL A 46 4.37 -8.48 -10.64
N ASN A 47 3.80 -9.03 -9.59
CA ASN A 47 2.42 -8.77 -9.20
C ASN A 47 2.35 -7.51 -8.33
N ILE A 48 1.63 -6.52 -8.79
CA ILE A 48 1.44 -5.27 -8.06
C ILE A 48 0.29 -5.46 -7.07
N GLU A 49 0.61 -5.45 -5.78
CA GLU A 49 -0.40 -5.54 -4.71
C GLU A 49 -1.19 -4.24 -4.60
N SER A 50 -0.48 -3.12 -4.67
CA SER A 50 -1.08 -1.80 -4.58
C SER A 50 -0.17 -0.77 -5.22
N ALA A 51 -0.75 0.33 -5.67
CA ALA A 51 0.00 1.47 -6.21
C ALA A 51 -0.60 2.76 -5.66
N SER A 52 0.26 3.73 -5.41
CA SER A 52 -0.19 5.07 -5.01
C SER A 52 0.64 6.13 -5.73
N THR A 53 0.02 7.29 -5.95
CA THR A 53 0.68 8.40 -6.62
C THR A 53 0.71 9.62 -5.70
N GLY A 54 1.89 10.19 -5.55
CA GLY A 54 2.09 11.48 -4.91
C GLY A 54 2.35 12.56 -5.96
N MET A 55 2.73 13.75 -5.51
CA MET A 55 3.02 14.85 -6.42
C MET A 55 4.27 14.58 -7.27
N ASP A 56 5.33 14.11 -6.63
CA ASP A 56 6.62 13.87 -7.26
C ASP A 56 7.07 12.41 -7.17
N SER A 57 6.13 11.49 -6.90
CA SER A 57 6.46 10.08 -6.76
C SER A 57 5.31 9.15 -7.10
N VAL A 58 5.68 7.94 -7.45
CA VAL A 58 4.75 6.81 -7.60
C VAL A 58 5.32 5.67 -6.77
N SER A 59 4.49 5.03 -5.98
CA SER A 59 4.88 3.90 -5.13
C SER A 59 4.14 2.64 -5.53
N PHE A 60 4.86 1.52 -5.55
CA PHE A 60 4.28 0.20 -5.79
C PHE A 60 4.59 -0.70 -4.61
N PHE A 61 3.57 -1.42 -4.14
CA PHE A 61 3.74 -2.45 -3.12
C PHE A 61 3.69 -3.81 -3.79
N VAL A 62 4.73 -4.60 -3.57
CA VAL A 62 4.90 -5.93 -4.14
C VAL A 62 5.32 -6.89 -3.04
N GLU A 63 5.18 -8.21 -3.25
CA GLU A 63 5.74 -9.17 -2.32
C GLU A 63 7.27 -9.03 -2.29
N GLU A 64 7.87 -9.19 -1.11
CA GLU A 64 9.30 -8.95 -0.93
C GLU A 64 10.17 -9.83 -1.83
N ASP A 65 9.75 -11.07 -2.08
CA ASP A 65 10.48 -11.98 -2.96
C ASP A 65 10.52 -11.52 -4.42
N GLU A 66 9.65 -10.58 -4.80
CA GLU A 66 9.62 -9.97 -6.13
C GLU A 66 10.33 -8.62 -6.18
N ALA A 67 10.81 -8.12 -5.04
CA ALA A 67 11.35 -6.76 -4.94
C ALA A 67 12.58 -6.54 -5.83
N ASP A 68 13.49 -7.51 -5.90
CA ASP A 68 14.69 -7.38 -6.72
C ASP A 68 14.35 -7.32 -8.22
N ALA A 69 13.44 -8.18 -8.66
CA ALA A 69 12.98 -8.17 -10.06
C ALA A 69 12.28 -6.86 -10.38
N ALA A 70 11.45 -6.36 -9.47
CA ALA A 70 10.75 -5.09 -9.64
C ALA A 70 11.74 -3.92 -9.71
N ASN A 71 12.72 -3.90 -8.81
CA ASN A 71 13.73 -2.85 -8.78
C ASN A 71 14.53 -2.81 -10.09
N GLN A 72 14.94 -3.99 -10.57
CA GLN A 72 15.68 -4.09 -11.84
C GLN A 72 14.84 -3.57 -13.01
N ALA A 73 13.58 -3.98 -13.08
CA ALA A 73 12.67 -3.57 -14.15
C ALA A 73 12.45 -2.05 -14.15
N LEU A 74 12.30 -1.45 -12.97
CA LEU A 74 12.10 -0.01 -12.85
C LEU A 74 13.37 0.79 -13.13
N HIS A 75 14.54 0.28 -12.74
CA HIS A 75 15.81 0.90 -13.07
C HIS A 75 16.04 1.00 -14.58
N ASP A 76 15.64 0.00 -15.32
CA ASP A 76 15.77 0.03 -16.79
C ASP A 76 14.99 1.21 -17.39
N LEU A 77 13.82 1.52 -16.80
CA LEU A 77 13.03 2.69 -17.22
C LEU A 77 13.64 4.01 -16.79
N VAL A 78 14.26 4.04 -15.58
CA VAL A 78 14.91 5.25 -15.07
C VAL A 78 15.98 5.73 -16.02
N LEU A 79 16.75 4.82 -16.57
CA LEU A 79 17.82 5.14 -17.52
C LEU A 79 17.30 5.73 -18.82
N GLU A 80 16.04 5.44 -19.19
CA GLU A 80 15.42 5.92 -20.42
C GLU A 80 14.65 7.23 -20.27
N LYS A 81 14.32 7.63 -19.02
CA LYS A 81 13.45 8.77 -18.75
C LYS A 81 14.13 9.83 -17.91
N GLU A 82 14.37 10.99 -18.49
CA GLU A 82 15.02 12.13 -17.82
C GLU A 82 14.24 12.63 -16.60
N LYS A 83 12.91 12.46 -16.57
CA LYS A 83 12.07 12.96 -15.49
C LYS A 83 12.10 12.10 -14.24
N ILE A 84 12.62 10.89 -14.33
CA ILE A 84 12.73 9.98 -13.19
C ILE A 84 14.12 10.16 -12.56
N SER A 85 14.15 10.57 -11.30
CA SER A 85 15.39 10.86 -10.59
C SER A 85 15.95 9.65 -9.85
N SER A 86 15.08 8.83 -9.28
CA SER A 86 15.52 7.72 -8.43
C SER A 86 14.44 6.66 -8.26
N VAL A 87 14.90 5.46 -7.92
CA VAL A 87 14.06 4.39 -7.42
C VAL A 87 14.62 3.98 -6.07
N THR A 88 13.78 3.96 -5.05
CA THR A 88 14.15 3.49 -3.72
C THR A 88 13.30 2.28 -3.34
N VAL A 89 13.87 1.38 -2.54
CA VAL A 89 13.18 0.20 -2.06
C VAL A 89 13.15 0.26 -0.53
N ASP A 90 11.94 0.14 0.02
CA ASP A 90 11.72 0.02 1.45
C ASP A 90 11.09 -1.35 1.67
N ASP A 91 11.78 -2.23 2.36
CA ASP A 91 11.34 -3.61 2.58
C ASP A 91 10.82 -3.81 4.01
N GLU A 92 10.57 -5.08 4.37
CA GLU A 92 10.05 -5.45 5.69
C GLU A 92 8.70 -4.78 6.02
N ILE A 93 7.83 -4.71 5.03
CA ILE A 93 6.50 -4.10 5.17
C ILE A 93 5.46 -5.19 5.41
N GLY A 94 4.60 -4.95 6.40
CA GLY A 94 3.44 -5.78 6.68
C GLY A 94 2.16 -5.11 6.20
N VAL A 95 1.11 -5.89 6.01
CA VAL A 95 -0.17 -5.45 5.48
C VAL A 95 -1.29 -5.83 6.42
N ILE A 96 -2.17 -4.88 6.70
CA ILE A 96 -3.43 -5.13 7.40
C ILE A 96 -4.56 -4.75 6.46
N ARG A 97 -5.46 -5.70 6.21
CA ARG A 97 -6.62 -5.48 5.36
C ARG A 97 -7.88 -5.42 6.19
N VAL A 98 -8.65 -4.37 5.96
CA VAL A 98 -9.97 -4.20 6.56
C VAL A 98 -10.98 -4.20 5.42
N ALA A 99 -11.83 -5.18 5.37
CA ALA A 99 -12.81 -5.33 4.29
C ALA A 99 -14.20 -5.55 4.86
N GLY A 100 -15.20 -5.31 4.06
CA GLY A 100 -16.60 -5.49 4.45
C GLY A 100 -17.16 -4.35 5.28
N GLY A 101 -18.37 -4.51 5.74
CA GLY A 101 -19.10 -3.46 6.44
C GLY A 101 -19.46 -2.31 5.52
N LYS A 102 -19.79 -1.18 6.10
CA LYS A 102 -20.13 0.06 5.36
C LYS A 102 -18.97 1.02 5.37
N LEU A 103 -17.77 0.51 5.08
CA LEU A 103 -16.52 1.28 5.18
C LEU A 103 -16.56 2.63 4.45
N PRO A 104 -16.96 2.68 3.18
CA PRO A 104 -16.90 3.94 2.43
C PRO A 104 -17.99 4.94 2.79
N ASP A 105 -19.08 4.50 3.42
CA ASP A 105 -20.23 5.34 3.71
C ASP A 105 -20.18 5.95 5.11
N ARG A 106 -19.14 5.65 5.89
CA ARG A 106 -19.05 6.10 7.27
C ARG A 106 -17.98 7.18 7.44
N PRO A 107 -18.36 8.41 7.77
CA PRO A 107 -17.39 9.46 8.07
C PRO A 107 -16.48 9.06 9.24
N GLY A 108 -15.22 9.39 9.15
CA GLY A 108 -14.25 9.12 10.20
C GLY A 108 -13.69 7.70 10.24
N MET A 109 -14.04 6.86 9.27
CA MET A 109 -13.58 5.48 9.21
C MET A 109 -12.06 5.33 9.18
N VAL A 110 -11.40 6.17 8.40
CA VAL A 110 -9.94 6.16 8.31
C VAL A 110 -9.33 6.50 9.68
N ARG A 111 -9.88 7.50 10.36
CA ARG A 111 -9.43 7.89 11.70
C ARG A 111 -9.63 6.77 12.72
N ASP A 112 -10.74 6.05 12.65
CA ASP A 112 -11.01 4.92 13.54
C ASP A 112 -9.95 3.83 13.42
N ILE A 113 -9.31 3.73 12.27
CA ILE A 113 -8.20 2.78 12.04
C ILE A 113 -6.86 3.40 12.43
N VAL A 114 -6.63 4.64 12.00
CA VAL A 114 -5.33 5.31 12.12
C VAL A 114 -5.05 5.79 13.55
N ASP A 115 -6.04 6.40 14.22
CA ASP A 115 -5.82 7.00 15.55
C ASP A 115 -5.33 5.98 16.58
N PRO A 116 -5.94 4.78 16.73
CA PRO A 116 -5.44 3.80 17.68
C PRO A 116 -4.01 3.33 17.38
N LEU A 117 -3.65 3.22 16.11
CA LEU A 117 -2.30 2.84 15.70
C LEU A 117 -1.29 3.93 16.07
N ALA A 118 -1.65 5.19 15.83
CA ALA A 118 -0.82 6.33 16.20
C ALA A 118 -0.61 6.42 17.70
N GLU A 119 -1.66 6.17 18.47
CA GLU A 119 -1.59 6.15 19.95
C GLU A 119 -0.64 5.06 20.47
N ALA A 120 -0.51 3.97 19.72
CA ALA A 120 0.41 2.88 20.03
C ALA A 120 1.80 3.08 19.45
N ASN A 121 2.10 4.25 18.88
CA ASN A 121 3.36 4.60 18.24
C ASN A 121 3.70 3.69 17.04
N ILE A 122 2.69 3.23 16.34
CA ILE A 122 2.87 2.46 15.12
C ILE A 122 2.79 3.41 13.93
N ASN A 123 3.90 3.55 13.20
CA ASN A 123 3.96 4.37 12.00
C ASN A 123 3.33 3.65 10.83
N LEU A 124 2.53 4.38 10.06
CA LEU A 124 1.97 3.89 8.82
C LEU A 124 2.89 4.29 7.66
N HIS A 125 3.24 3.33 6.81
CA HIS A 125 3.93 3.62 5.56
C HIS A 125 2.96 4.21 4.54
N GLU A 126 1.77 3.64 4.48
CA GLU A 126 0.75 4.06 3.52
C GLU A 126 -0.60 3.55 3.98
N ILE A 127 -1.67 4.21 3.53
CA ILE A 127 -3.03 3.72 3.67
C ILE A 127 -3.72 3.86 2.31
N VAL A 128 -4.34 2.78 1.85
CA VAL A 128 -5.04 2.75 0.57
C VAL A 128 -6.50 2.40 0.83
N THR A 129 -7.40 3.23 0.35
CA THR A 129 -8.83 3.02 0.50
C THR A 129 -9.47 2.73 -0.85
N SER A 130 -10.43 1.83 -0.83
CA SER A 130 -11.28 1.54 -1.97
C SER A 130 -12.74 1.51 -1.54
N ALA A 131 -13.65 1.24 -2.48
CA ALA A 131 -15.07 1.16 -2.17
C ALA A 131 -15.43 0.08 -1.15
N SER A 132 -14.60 -0.95 -1.02
CA SER A 132 -14.91 -2.12 -0.19
C SER A 132 -13.85 -2.47 0.85
N SER A 133 -12.72 -1.77 0.85
CA SER A 133 -11.64 -2.12 1.75
C SER A 133 -10.72 -0.95 2.08
N VAL A 134 -10.00 -1.13 3.18
CA VAL A 134 -8.89 -0.26 3.57
C VAL A 134 -7.68 -1.16 3.78
N ILE A 135 -6.55 -0.80 3.17
CA ILE A 135 -5.29 -1.53 3.32
C ILE A 135 -4.31 -0.59 4.01
N VAL A 136 -3.75 -1.06 5.11
CA VAL A 136 -2.78 -0.31 5.90
C VAL A 136 -1.43 -1.02 5.81
N PHE A 137 -0.40 -0.27 5.44
CA PHE A 137 0.97 -0.78 5.36
C PHE A 137 1.76 -0.27 6.57
N VAL A 138 2.31 -1.20 7.33
CA VAL A 138 3.09 -0.94 8.55
C VAL A 138 4.41 -1.70 8.47
N SER A 139 5.32 -1.51 9.43
CA SER A 139 6.50 -2.36 9.51
C SER A 139 6.09 -3.81 9.80
N TYR A 140 6.73 -4.75 9.13
CA TYR A 140 6.37 -6.16 9.21
C TYR A 140 6.40 -6.72 10.64
N ASP A 141 7.40 -6.33 11.41
CA ASP A 141 7.59 -6.81 12.79
C ASP A 141 6.48 -6.38 13.75
N VAL A 142 5.76 -5.30 13.44
CA VAL A 142 4.65 -4.81 14.28
C VAL A 142 3.27 -5.16 13.73
N ARG A 143 3.19 -5.93 12.64
CA ARG A 143 1.90 -6.21 11.99
C ARG A 143 0.91 -6.94 12.89
N GLU A 144 1.39 -7.89 13.71
CA GLU A 144 0.52 -8.63 14.62
C GLU A 144 -0.05 -7.72 15.72
N LYS A 145 0.78 -6.84 16.26
CA LYS A 145 0.34 -5.85 17.24
C LYS A 145 -0.66 -4.90 16.61
N ALA A 146 -0.37 -4.41 15.42
CA ALA A 146 -1.25 -3.52 14.68
C ALA A 146 -2.58 -4.21 14.34
N LEU A 147 -2.55 -5.48 13.94
CA LEU A 147 -3.73 -6.26 13.67
C LEU A 147 -4.66 -6.31 14.88
N LYS A 148 -4.11 -6.60 16.05
CA LYS A 148 -4.89 -6.64 17.31
C LYS A 148 -5.55 -5.31 17.60
N ILE A 149 -4.80 -4.23 17.47
CA ILE A 149 -5.32 -2.88 17.72
C ILE A 149 -6.50 -2.56 16.80
N VAL A 150 -6.36 -2.87 15.51
CA VAL A 150 -7.43 -2.61 14.54
C VAL A 150 -8.64 -3.48 14.83
N GLN A 151 -8.42 -4.75 15.20
CA GLN A 151 -9.52 -5.67 15.54
C GLN A 151 -10.29 -5.23 16.78
N GLU A 152 -9.59 -4.72 17.79
CA GLU A 152 -10.20 -4.26 19.03
C GLU A 152 -10.95 -2.94 18.89
N ASN A 153 -10.54 -2.12 17.91
CA ASN A 153 -11.14 -0.82 17.65
C ASN A 153 -11.99 -0.88 16.37
N LYS A 154 -13.12 -1.60 16.46
CA LYS A 154 -13.98 -1.83 15.29
C LYS A 154 -14.81 -0.62 14.86
N GLY A 155 -14.60 0.54 15.44
CA GLY A 155 -15.29 1.75 15.04
C GLY A 155 -16.79 1.71 15.30
N GLU A 156 -17.16 1.58 16.52
CA GLU A 156 -18.57 1.62 16.91
C GLU A 156 -19.21 2.98 16.67
#